data_f239d5816e495e125096197446255e17
#
_entry.id   f239d5816e495e125096197446255e17
#
_cell.length_a   1.000
_cell.length_b   1.000
_cell.length_c   1.000
_cell.angle_alpha   90.00
_cell.angle_beta   90.00
_cell.angle_gamma   90.00
#
_symmetry.space_group_name_H-M   'P 1'
#
loop_
_entity.id
_entity.type
_entity.pdbx_description
1 polymer ?
#
loop_
_entity_poly.entity_id
_entity_poly.type
_entity_poly.pdbx_seq_one_letter_code
_entity_poly.pdbx_strand_id
1 'polypeptide(L)'
;MSKYVTILGIDPGINNCGFSVCRYYPITKQTKVYTYFTLHANATAKKNNKHDSRIYGNIFSLITLEGLFENIVNEYNPDYIASEDAFYNPRTPNAFISLKGCINSFKRVLYLHQKTLYLIAPKLAKATVATGTADKEVIQTKIQKLPDLEIRQTKELPITEMSEHEADSIGIAYTFIKTILPGLI
;
A
#
# COMPACT_ATOMS: atom_id res chain seq x y z
N MET A 1 22.36 -14.24 -6.56
CA MET A 1 21.23 -13.32 -6.85
C MET A 1 19.97 -13.94 -6.30
N SER A 2 19.12 -13.18 -5.61
CA SER A 2 17.85 -13.71 -5.10
C SER A 2 16.95 -14.09 -6.27
N LYS A 3 16.20 -15.17 -6.13
CA LYS A 3 15.29 -15.68 -7.16
C LYS A 3 14.15 -14.69 -7.47
N TYR A 4 13.86 -13.78 -6.57
CA TYR A 4 12.83 -12.75 -6.67
C TYR A 4 13.21 -11.50 -5.85
N VAL A 5 12.52 -10.41 -6.12
CA VAL A 5 12.57 -9.13 -5.39
C VAL A 5 11.23 -8.95 -4.68
N THR A 6 11.26 -8.60 -3.39
CA THR A 6 10.05 -8.38 -2.58
C THR A 6 9.67 -6.90 -2.57
N ILE A 7 8.47 -6.59 -2.99
CA ILE A 7 7.93 -5.23 -3.04
C ILE A 7 6.71 -5.14 -2.10
N LEU A 8 6.71 -4.13 -1.23
CA LEU A 8 5.55 -3.77 -0.42
C LEU A 8 4.82 -2.61 -1.07
N GLY A 9 3.57 -2.82 -1.45
CA GLY A 9 2.65 -1.80 -1.96
C GLY A 9 1.75 -1.28 -0.87
N ILE A 10 1.50 0.03 -0.83
CA ILE A 10 0.72 0.71 0.22
C ILE A 10 -0.29 1.67 -0.40
N ASP A 11 -1.58 1.46 -0.10
CA ASP A 11 -2.63 2.46 -0.24
C ASP A 11 -2.81 3.17 1.10
N PRO A 12 -2.31 4.42 1.29
CA PRO A 12 -2.28 5.06 2.59
C PRO A 12 -3.65 5.54 3.03
N GLY A 13 -4.04 5.23 4.25
CA GLY A 13 -5.25 5.71 4.87
C GLY A 13 -5.22 5.56 6.38
N ILE A 14 -5.75 6.54 7.12
CA ILE A 14 -5.75 6.51 8.58
C ILE A 14 -6.83 5.58 9.14
N ASN A 15 -7.93 5.41 8.42
CA ASN A 15 -9.01 4.51 8.79
C ASN A 15 -8.77 3.11 8.23
N ASN A 16 -8.49 3.04 6.94
CA ASN A 16 -8.22 1.82 6.20
C ASN A 16 -6.94 2.04 5.40
N CYS A 17 -5.92 1.29 5.70
CA CYS A 17 -4.66 1.33 4.98
C CYS A 17 -4.43 -0.02 4.30
N GLY A 18 -4.42 -0.04 2.97
CA GLY A 18 -4.21 -1.25 2.18
C GLY A 18 -2.74 -1.60 2.06
N PHE A 19 -2.43 -2.87 2.19
CA PHE A 19 -1.07 -3.41 2.02
C PHE A 19 -1.08 -4.62 1.10
N SER A 20 -0.02 -4.73 0.29
CA SER A 20 0.25 -5.92 -0.51
C SER A 20 1.73 -6.25 -0.51
N VAL A 21 2.06 -7.53 -0.41
CA VAL A 21 3.42 -8.04 -0.54
C VAL A 21 3.52 -8.78 -1.87
N CYS A 22 4.31 -8.24 -2.79
CA CYS A 22 4.52 -8.79 -4.12
C CYS A 22 5.94 -9.34 -4.26
N ARG A 23 6.08 -10.47 -4.96
CA ARG A 23 7.37 -11.04 -5.37
C ARG A 23 7.51 -10.93 -6.88
N TYR A 24 8.44 -10.10 -7.31
CA TYR A 24 8.79 -9.95 -8.72
C TYR A 24 9.95 -10.87 -9.07
N TYR A 25 9.82 -11.59 -10.17
CA TYR A 25 10.81 -12.53 -10.72
C TYR A 25 11.46 -11.89 -11.96
N PRO A 26 12.66 -11.30 -11.86
CA PRO A 26 13.27 -10.53 -12.97
C PRO A 26 13.50 -11.35 -14.24
N ILE A 27 13.82 -12.64 -14.12
CA ILE A 27 14.09 -13.52 -15.28
C ILE A 27 12.82 -13.77 -16.09
N THR A 28 11.71 -14.09 -15.44
CA THR A 28 10.43 -14.41 -16.11
C THR A 28 9.54 -13.19 -16.29
N LYS A 29 9.88 -12.06 -15.69
CA LYS A 29 9.10 -10.83 -15.62
C LYS A 29 7.70 -11.01 -15.01
N GLN A 30 7.51 -12.07 -14.23
CA GLN A 30 6.26 -12.40 -13.55
C GLN A 30 6.23 -11.76 -12.16
N THR A 31 5.05 -11.31 -11.74
CA THR A 31 4.78 -10.81 -10.39
C THR A 31 3.80 -11.73 -9.70
N LYS A 32 4.09 -12.15 -8.47
CA LYS A 32 3.18 -12.92 -7.63
C LYS A 32 2.79 -12.10 -6.41
N VAL A 33 1.50 -11.90 -6.21
CA VAL A 33 0.99 -11.33 -4.95
C VAL A 33 1.01 -12.43 -3.91
N TYR A 34 1.87 -12.29 -2.92
CA TYR A 34 2.07 -13.26 -1.85
C TYR A 34 0.98 -13.16 -0.79
N THR A 35 0.68 -11.91 -0.37
CA THR A 35 -0.41 -11.59 0.56
C THR A 35 -0.88 -10.15 0.36
N TYR A 36 -2.09 -9.86 0.82
CA TYR A 36 -2.67 -8.52 0.87
C TYR A 36 -3.65 -8.45 2.05
N PHE A 37 -3.78 -7.28 2.63
CA PHE A 37 -4.66 -7.04 3.79
C PHE A 37 -4.88 -5.54 4.01
N THR A 38 -5.92 -5.22 4.79
CA THR A 38 -6.23 -3.85 5.21
C THR A 38 -5.99 -3.69 6.72
N LEU A 39 -5.24 -2.66 7.11
CA LEU A 39 -5.09 -2.25 8.50
C LEU A 39 -6.12 -1.18 8.86
N HIS A 40 -6.71 -1.33 10.05
CA HIS A 40 -7.70 -0.41 10.61
C HIS A 40 -7.08 0.35 11.80
N ALA A 41 -6.08 1.20 11.55
CA ALA A 41 -5.30 1.87 12.59
C ALA A 41 -6.16 2.71 13.52
N ASN A 42 -7.14 3.46 13.00
CA ASN A 42 -8.05 4.26 13.81
C ASN A 42 -8.93 3.39 14.74
N ALA A 43 -9.47 2.28 14.24
CA ALA A 43 -10.26 1.36 15.06
C ALA A 43 -9.40 0.70 16.14
N THR A 44 -8.17 0.28 15.77
CA THR A 44 -7.19 -0.31 16.70
C THR A 44 -6.78 0.70 17.78
N ALA A 45 -6.49 1.94 17.41
CA ALA A 45 -6.14 3.01 18.34
C ALA A 45 -7.28 3.28 19.34
N LYS A 46 -8.53 3.37 18.87
CA LYS A 46 -9.70 3.58 19.72
C LYS A 46 -9.92 2.43 20.70
N LYS A 47 -9.68 1.20 20.28
CA LYS A 47 -9.80 0.02 21.16
C LYS A 47 -8.74 0.00 22.27
N ASN A 48 -7.53 0.46 21.96
CA ASN A 48 -6.38 0.39 22.87
C ASN A 48 -6.24 1.63 23.76
N ASN A 49 -6.78 2.78 23.35
CA ASN A 49 -6.63 4.04 24.07
C ASN A 49 -7.96 4.50 24.67
N LYS A 50 -7.97 4.66 25.99
CA LYS A 50 -9.09 5.27 26.75
C LYS A 50 -9.12 6.81 26.67
N HIS A 51 -8.23 7.42 25.88
CA HIS A 51 -8.08 8.87 25.78
C HIS A 51 -9.09 9.47 24.80
N ASP A 52 -9.54 10.70 25.14
CA ASP A 52 -10.50 11.44 24.33
C ASP A 52 -9.88 11.89 22.99
N SER A 53 -10.39 11.31 21.90
CA SER A 53 -9.95 11.63 20.53
C SER A 53 -10.16 13.11 20.14
N ARG A 54 -11.01 13.86 20.87
CA ARG A 54 -11.24 15.29 20.67
C ARG A 54 -10.02 16.12 21.05
N ILE A 55 -9.21 15.65 22.01
CA ILE A 55 -8.00 16.36 22.47
C ILE A 55 -6.81 16.07 21.57
N TYR A 56 -6.65 14.81 21.14
CA TYR A 56 -5.45 14.34 20.45
C TYR A 56 -5.64 14.12 18.95
N GLY A 57 -6.87 14.27 18.43
CA GLY A 57 -7.19 14.09 17.01
C GLY A 57 -6.71 12.73 16.49
N ASN A 58 -5.98 12.74 15.38
CA ASN A 58 -5.49 11.53 14.72
C ASN A 58 -4.13 11.03 15.23
N ILE A 59 -3.53 11.64 16.23
CA ILE A 59 -2.14 11.33 16.65
C ILE A 59 -2.00 9.87 17.12
N PHE A 60 -2.96 9.37 17.88
CA PHE A 60 -2.92 7.96 18.34
C PHE A 60 -3.09 6.97 17.20
N SER A 61 -3.90 7.31 16.19
CA SER A 61 -4.07 6.47 15.00
C SER A 61 -2.78 6.42 14.18
N LEU A 62 -2.05 7.54 14.07
CA LEU A 62 -0.76 7.60 13.38
C LEU A 62 0.31 6.82 14.14
N ILE A 63 0.40 6.94 15.47
CA ILE A 63 1.32 6.16 16.30
C ILE A 63 1.01 4.66 16.18
N THR A 64 -0.28 4.30 16.21
CA THR A 64 -0.71 2.91 16.03
C THR A 64 -0.32 2.39 14.63
N LEU A 65 -0.52 3.21 13.59
CA LEU A 65 -0.14 2.88 12.22
C LEU A 65 1.37 2.66 12.10
N GLU A 66 2.18 3.47 12.76
CA GLU A 66 3.65 3.31 12.77
C GLU A 66 4.05 1.95 13.36
N GLY A 67 3.54 1.60 14.54
CA GLY A 67 3.87 0.31 15.16
C GLY A 67 3.39 -0.89 14.33
N LEU A 68 2.20 -0.82 13.73
CA LEU A 68 1.70 -1.87 12.84
C LEU A 68 2.55 -1.97 11.56
N PHE A 69 2.93 -0.84 10.98
CA PHE A 69 3.77 -0.78 9.79
C PHE A 69 5.19 -1.30 10.06
N GLU A 70 5.76 -0.98 11.21
CA GLU A 70 7.06 -1.52 11.63
C GLU A 70 7.04 -3.04 11.70
N ASN A 71 5.97 -3.63 12.26
CA ASN A 71 5.82 -5.09 12.28
C ASN A 71 5.79 -5.69 10.87
N ILE A 72 5.10 -5.05 9.91
CA ILE A 72 5.07 -5.49 8.50
C ILE A 72 6.47 -5.41 7.89
N VAL A 73 7.20 -4.32 8.11
CA VAL A 73 8.57 -4.16 7.59
C VAL A 73 9.50 -5.23 8.15
N ASN A 74 9.37 -5.54 9.45
CA ASN A 74 10.16 -6.59 10.10
C ASN A 74 9.80 -8.00 9.59
N GLU A 75 8.51 -8.30 9.44
CA GLU A 75 8.02 -9.61 9.03
C GLU A 75 8.40 -9.95 7.58
N TYR A 76 8.15 -9.01 6.65
CA TYR A 76 8.34 -9.27 5.23
C TYR A 76 9.70 -8.82 4.70
N ASN A 77 10.42 -7.98 5.43
CA ASN A 77 11.70 -7.38 5.04
C ASN A 77 11.78 -7.02 3.54
N PRO A 78 10.88 -6.16 3.03
CA PRO A 78 10.78 -5.88 1.60
C PRO A 78 12.04 -5.19 1.08
N ASP A 79 12.45 -5.56 -0.15
CA ASP A 79 13.58 -4.91 -0.85
C ASP A 79 13.20 -3.48 -1.26
N TYR A 80 11.94 -3.27 -1.68
CA TYR A 80 11.39 -1.98 -2.08
C TYR A 80 10.01 -1.75 -1.47
N ILE A 81 9.71 -0.47 -1.21
CA ILE A 81 8.44 -0.06 -0.62
C ILE A 81 7.88 1.10 -1.45
N ALA A 82 6.68 0.91 -1.99
CA ALA A 82 5.97 1.90 -2.79
C ALA A 82 4.64 2.27 -2.13
N SER A 83 4.33 3.55 -2.08
CA SER A 83 3.05 4.07 -1.57
C SER A 83 2.42 5.00 -2.59
N GLU A 84 1.09 5.05 -2.62
CA GLU A 84 0.42 6.15 -3.29
C GLU A 84 0.83 7.48 -2.68
N ASP A 85 1.07 8.52 -3.50
CA ASP A 85 1.32 9.87 -3.01
C ASP A 85 0.01 10.59 -2.71
N ALA A 86 0.05 11.49 -1.72
CA ALA A 86 -1.10 12.30 -1.39
C ALA A 86 -1.36 13.35 -2.48
N PHE A 87 -2.57 13.36 -3.00
CA PHE A 87 -3.03 14.34 -3.97
C PHE A 87 -3.90 15.41 -3.30
N TYR A 88 -3.55 16.67 -3.51
CA TYR A 88 -4.34 17.79 -2.99
C TYR A 88 -5.63 17.97 -3.79
N ASN A 89 -6.76 17.89 -3.09
CA ASN A 89 -8.07 18.25 -3.62
C ASN A 89 -8.66 19.41 -2.80
N PRO A 90 -8.93 20.58 -3.40
CA PRO A 90 -9.48 21.74 -2.68
C PRO A 90 -10.82 21.46 -1.98
N ARG A 91 -11.60 20.49 -2.47
CA ARG A 91 -12.88 20.09 -1.88
C ARG A 91 -12.72 19.25 -0.60
N THR A 92 -11.56 18.62 -0.41
CA THR A 92 -11.30 17.72 0.72
C THR A 92 -9.89 17.94 1.32
N PRO A 93 -9.57 19.16 1.81
CA PRO A 93 -8.23 19.48 2.29
C PRO A 93 -7.81 18.62 3.49
N ASN A 94 -8.74 18.25 4.36
CA ASN A 94 -8.46 17.38 5.51
C ASN A 94 -8.02 15.96 5.11
N ALA A 95 -8.52 15.46 3.99
CA ALA A 95 -8.08 14.16 3.46
C ALA A 95 -6.60 14.22 3.07
N PHE A 96 -6.17 15.28 2.40
CA PHE A 96 -4.76 15.48 2.04
C PHE A 96 -3.86 15.54 3.29
N ILE A 97 -4.26 16.28 4.33
CA ILE A 97 -3.51 16.38 5.60
C ILE A 97 -3.38 15.00 6.24
N SER A 98 -4.47 14.23 6.29
CA SER A 98 -4.47 12.87 6.86
C SER A 98 -3.56 11.93 6.08
N LEU A 99 -3.61 11.95 4.74
CA LEU A 99 -2.75 11.12 3.88
C LEU A 99 -1.28 11.50 4.04
N LYS A 100 -0.93 12.79 4.07
CA LYS A 100 0.44 13.25 4.35
C LYS A 100 0.90 12.82 5.74
N GLY A 101 0.01 12.81 6.74
CA GLY A 101 0.29 12.24 8.06
C GLY A 101 0.71 10.78 7.99
N CYS A 102 -0.07 9.92 7.30
CA CYS A 102 0.26 8.50 7.10
C CYS A 102 1.60 8.32 6.38
N ILE A 103 1.82 9.03 5.27
CA ILE A 103 3.08 8.95 4.51
C ILE A 103 4.29 9.37 5.36
N ASN A 104 4.16 10.40 6.18
CA ASN A 104 5.23 10.84 7.08
C ASN A 104 5.50 9.80 8.18
N SER A 105 4.47 9.14 8.69
CA SER A 105 4.60 8.02 9.63
C SER A 105 5.40 6.87 9.00
N PHE A 106 5.08 6.48 7.77
CA PHE A 106 5.86 5.47 7.04
C PHE A 106 7.32 5.88 6.84
N LYS A 107 7.57 7.13 6.44
CA LYS A 107 8.94 7.64 6.25
C LYS A 107 9.76 7.59 7.53
N ARG A 108 9.14 7.88 8.70
CA ARG A 108 9.84 7.80 10.00
C ARG A 108 10.27 6.37 10.32
N VAL A 109 9.36 5.40 10.17
CA VAL A 109 9.68 3.98 10.37
C VAL A 109 10.78 3.55 9.41
N LEU A 110 10.64 3.85 8.12
CA LEU A 110 11.61 3.44 7.10
C LEU A 110 13.00 4.08 7.28
N TYR A 111 13.06 5.29 7.79
CA TYR A 111 14.32 5.94 8.17
C TYR A 111 15.10 5.10 9.18
N LEU A 112 14.43 4.57 10.22
CA LEU A 112 15.04 3.70 11.22
C LEU A 112 15.53 2.37 10.63
N HIS A 113 14.85 1.87 9.60
CA HIS A 113 15.20 0.64 8.88
C HIS A 113 16.13 0.88 7.68
N GLN A 114 16.61 2.10 7.44
CA GLN A 114 17.46 2.50 6.30
C GLN A 114 16.85 2.11 4.94
N LYS A 115 15.53 2.19 4.83
CA LYS A 115 14.76 1.87 3.62
C LYS A 115 14.15 3.14 3.01
N THR A 116 13.94 3.11 1.70
CA THR A 116 13.37 4.23 0.93
C THR A 116 11.89 3.99 0.64
N LEU A 117 11.06 5.04 0.78
CA LEU A 117 9.67 5.04 0.32
C LEU A 117 9.58 5.69 -1.05
N TYR A 118 9.14 4.93 -2.04
CA TYR A 118 8.84 5.41 -3.39
C TYR A 118 7.39 5.86 -3.46
N LEU A 119 7.16 7.11 -3.91
CA LEU A 119 5.82 7.66 -4.03
C LEU A 119 5.32 7.56 -5.47
N ILE A 120 4.14 6.99 -5.64
CA ILE A 120 3.47 6.76 -6.93
C ILE A 120 2.31 7.74 -7.05
N ALA A 121 2.31 8.56 -8.09
CA ALA A 121 1.19 9.45 -8.35
C ALA A 121 -0.10 8.65 -8.63
N PRO A 122 -1.27 9.02 -8.06
CA PRO A 122 -2.54 8.29 -8.23
C PRO A 122 -2.92 8.07 -9.70
N LYS A 123 -2.69 9.08 -10.55
CA LYS A 123 -2.95 8.98 -12.00
C LYS A 123 -2.07 7.94 -12.67
N LEU A 124 -0.80 7.81 -12.26
CA LEU A 124 0.13 6.83 -12.81
C LEU A 124 -0.31 5.41 -12.42
N ALA A 125 -0.68 5.19 -11.16
CA ALA A 125 -1.17 3.89 -10.68
C ALA A 125 -2.39 3.44 -11.50
N LYS A 126 -3.39 4.32 -11.64
CA LYS A 126 -4.58 4.04 -12.45
C LYS A 126 -4.28 3.81 -13.93
N ALA A 127 -3.38 4.59 -14.52
CA ALA A 127 -3.01 4.45 -15.94
C ALA A 127 -2.25 3.14 -16.22
N THR A 128 -1.49 2.62 -15.26
CA THR A 128 -0.73 1.37 -15.42
C THR A 128 -1.64 0.14 -15.36
N VAL A 129 -2.66 0.15 -14.48
CA VAL A 129 -3.58 -0.98 -14.29
C VAL A 129 -4.74 -0.95 -15.28
N ALA A 130 -5.22 0.26 -15.62
CA ALA A 130 -6.39 0.46 -16.46
C ALA A 130 -6.25 1.77 -17.27
N THR A 131 -7.36 2.47 -17.50
CA THR A 131 -7.32 3.86 -17.98
C THR A 131 -7.20 4.81 -16.79
N GLY A 132 -6.48 5.93 -16.92
CA GLY A 132 -6.26 6.88 -15.81
C GLY A 132 -7.52 7.50 -15.18
N THR A 133 -8.70 7.27 -15.79
CA THR A 133 -10.04 7.69 -15.32
C THR A 133 -10.90 6.53 -14.85
N ALA A 134 -10.33 5.31 -14.71
CA ALA A 134 -11.09 4.12 -14.34
C ALA A 134 -11.70 4.22 -12.93
N ASP A 135 -12.95 3.78 -12.80
CA ASP A 135 -13.63 3.64 -11.51
C ASP A 135 -13.05 2.46 -10.70
N LYS A 136 -13.31 2.45 -9.40
CA LYS A 136 -12.75 1.48 -8.45
C LYS A 136 -13.05 0.02 -8.79
N GLU A 137 -14.29 -0.31 -9.15
CA GLU A 137 -14.68 -1.66 -9.55
C GLU A 137 -13.94 -2.15 -10.80
N VAL A 138 -13.64 -1.22 -11.71
CA VAL A 138 -12.83 -1.50 -12.90
C VAL A 138 -11.40 -1.85 -12.53
N ILE A 139 -10.82 -1.18 -11.54
CA ILE A 139 -9.45 -1.45 -11.08
C ILE A 139 -9.35 -2.84 -10.47
N GLN A 140 -10.25 -3.22 -9.55
CA GLN A 140 -10.28 -4.57 -8.96
C GLN A 140 -10.36 -5.68 -10.03
N THR A 141 -11.26 -5.51 -11.01
CA THR A 141 -11.44 -6.47 -12.10
C THR A 141 -10.22 -6.54 -13.02
N LYS A 142 -9.58 -5.39 -13.29
CA LYS A 142 -8.42 -5.29 -14.18
C LYS A 142 -7.17 -5.90 -13.57
N ILE A 143 -6.91 -5.65 -12.28
CA ILE A 143 -5.77 -6.24 -11.54
C ILE A 143 -5.81 -7.76 -11.65
N GLN A 144 -6.97 -8.38 -11.50
CA GLN A 144 -7.14 -9.84 -11.60
C GLN A 144 -6.86 -10.41 -13.00
N LYS A 145 -6.87 -9.56 -14.04
CA LYS A 145 -6.69 -9.94 -15.44
C LYS A 145 -5.34 -9.55 -16.03
N LEU A 146 -4.44 -8.97 -15.24
CA LEU A 146 -3.10 -8.62 -15.71
C LEU A 146 -2.31 -9.89 -16.04
N PRO A 147 -1.76 -10.02 -17.26
CA PRO A 147 -1.22 -11.29 -17.77
C PRO A 147 0.06 -11.75 -17.06
N ASP A 148 0.78 -10.84 -16.44
CA ASP A 148 2.03 -11.08 -15.74
C ASP A 148 1.91 -10.89 -14.21
N LEU A 149 0.67 -10.81 -13.70
CA LEU A 149 0.34 -10.74 -12.28
C LEU A 149 -0.45 -11.98 -11.86
N GLU A 150 0.11 -12.77 -10.98
CA GLU A 150 -0.54 -13.91 -10.34
C GLU A 150 -0.94 -13.52 -8.91
N ILE A 151 -2.24 -13.57 -8.59
CA ILE A 151 -2.73 -13.35 -7.23
C ILE A 151 -2.94 -14.71 -6.58
N ARG A 152 -2.22 -14.97 -5.49
CA ARG A 152 -2.37 -16.20 -4.72
C ARG A 152 -3.74 -16.20 -4.05
N GLN A 153 -4.52 -17.21 -4.36
CA GLN A 153 -5.79 -17.46 -3.69
C GLN A 153 -5.60 -18.51 -2.60
N THR A 154 -6.10 -18.23 -1.41
CA THR A 154 -6.22 -19.19 -0.32
C THR A 154 -7.63 -19.12 0.26
N LYS A 155 -7.99 -20.06 1.16
CA LYS A 155 -9.28 -19.97 1.87
C LYS A 155 -9.37 -18.71 2.75
N GLU A 156 -8.22 -18.25 3.27
CA GLU A 156 -8.11 -17.05 4.11
C GLU A 156 -8.01 -15.75 3.28
N LEU A 157 -7.73 -15.84 1.98
CA LEU A 157 -7.55 -14.70 1.06
C LEU A 157 -8.32 -14.96 -0.25
N PRO A 158 -9.67 -15.06 -0.22
CA PRO A 158 -10.45 -15.24 -1.44
C PRO A 158 -10.46 -13.92 -2.23
N ILE A 159 -10.15 -14.01 -3.52
CA ILE A 159 -10.08 -12.84 -4.41
C ILE A 159 -11.41 -12.08 -4.51
N THR A 160 -12.52 -12.79 -4.29
CA THR A 160 -13.89 -12.25 -4.31
C THR A 160 -14.18 -11.30 -3.14
N GLU A 161 -13.39 -11.38 -2.07
CA GLU A 161 -13.53 -10.56 -0.85
C GLU A 161 -12.45 -9.49 -0.75
N MET A 162 -11.60 -9.34 -1.78
CA MET A 162 -10.58 -8.29 -1.82
C MET A 162 -11.22 -6.91 -1.70
N SER A 163 -10.80 -6.12 -0.72
CA SER A 163 -11.24 -4.74 -0.56
C SER A 163 -10.65 -3.82 -1.64
N GLU A 164 -11.24 -2.63 -1.83
CA GLU A 164 -10.67 -1.60 -2.71
C GLU A 164 -9.25 -1.21 -2.31
N HIS A 165 -8.98 -1.05 -1.01
CA HIS A 165 -7.67 -0.67 -0.49
C HIS A 165 -6.60 -1.73 -0.76
N GLU A 166 -6.96 -3.00 -0.70
CA GLU A 166 -6.08 -4.10 -1.05
C GLU A 166 -5.77 -4.11 -2.54
N ALA A 167 -6.79 -3.94 -3.38
CA ALA A 167 -6.62 -3.85 -4.82
C ALA A 167 -5.73 -2.65 -5.20
N ASP A 168 -5.97 -1.48 -4.61
CA ASP A 168 -5.17 -0.27 -4.87
C ASP A 168 -3.71 -0.48 -4.44
N SER A 169 -3.45 -1.12 -3.29
CA SER A 169 -2.09 -1.44 -2.84
C SER A 169 -1.35 -2.39 -3.81
N ILE A 170 -2.05 -3.37 -4.40
CA ILE A 170 -1.49 -4.25 -5.44
C ILE A 170 -1.18 -3.44 -6.71
N GLY A 171 -2.09 -2.55 -7.11
CA GLY A 171 -1.90 -1.65 -8.25
C GLY A 171 -0.68 -0.75 -8.10
N ILE A 172 -0.42 -0.26 -6.89
CA ILE A 172 0.75 0.56 -6.56
C ILE A 172 2.03 -0.26 -6.67
N ALA A 173 2.08 -1.46 -6.06
CA ALA A 173 3.23 -2.36 -6.18
C ALA A 173 3.52 -2.72 -7.65
N TYR A 174 2.49 -3.06 -8.40
CA TYR A 174 2.60 -3.38 -9.82
C TYR A 174 3.10 -2.20 -10.64
N THR A 175 2.59 -0.98 -10.39
CA THR A 175 3.06 0.24 -11.05
C THR A 175 4.52 0.50 -10.77
N PHE A 176 4.97 0.37 -9.52
CA PHE A 176 6.38 0.47 -9.15
C PHE A 176 7.24 -0.53 -9.95
N ILE A 177 6.82 -1.80 -10.03
CA ILE A 177 7.52 -2.86 -10.77
C ILE A 177 7.65 -2.50 -12.25
N LYS A 178 6.61 -1.91 -12.86
CA LYS A 178 6.59 -1.61 -14.29
C LYS A 178 7.32 -0.34 -14.68
N THR A 179 7.34 0.66 -13.80
CA THR A 179 7.77 2.01 -14.18
C THR A 179 9.06 2.48 -13.50
N ILE A 180 9.35 2.01 -12.30
CA ILE A 180 10.49 2.50 -11.49
C ILE A 180 11.55 1.42 -11.32
N LEU A 181 11.15 0.21 -10.94
CA LEU A 181 12.07 -0.90 -10.65
C LEU A 181 13.07 -1.20 -11.78
N PRO A 182 12.70 -1.15 -13.09
CA PRO A 182 13.66 -1.41 -14.18
C PRO A 182 14.87 -0.48 -14.21
N GLY A 183 14.77 0.70 -13.61
CA GLY A 183 15.89 1.64 -13.47
C GLY A 183 16.74 1.44 -12.21
N LEU A 184 16.36 0.50 -11.34
CA LEU A 184 17.02 0.23 -10.05
C LEU A 184 17.77 -1.11 -10.01
N ILE A 185 17.47 -2.03 -10.95
CA ILE A 185 18.04 -3.39 -11.01
C ILE A 185 18.71 -3.69 -12.35
#